data_64e36ef4af2f6af773732450142b8116
#
_entry.id   64e36ef4af2f6af773732450142b8116
#
_cell.length_a   1.000
_cell.length_b   1.000
_cell.length_c   1.000
_cell.angle_alpha   90.00
_cell.angle_beta   90.00
_cell.angle_gamma   90.00
#
_symmetry.space_group_name_H-M   'P 1'
#
loop_
_entity.id
_entity.type
_entity.pdbx_description
1 polymer ?
#
loop_
_entity_poly.entity_id
_entity_poly.type
_entity_poly.pdbx_seq_one_letter_code
_entity_poly.pdbx_strand_id
1 'polypeptide(L)'
;FSKGQDRKIIEIKRDDFSLKILPLICYEIIYSGKIFQKESFDLMVNISEDGWFGRSIGPKQHFAHSIFRSVESGKYLLRSANNGIAAIVNPLGIVEQKVEYGDSGYIDFKKAKKIQPTLFSKYGNKIFITLILLYIFMIFSFNRFKNE
;
A
#
# COMPACT_ATOMS: atom_id res chain seq x y z
N PHE A 1 -0.89 18.76 18.95
CA PHE A 1 -0.41 18.49 17.59
C PHE A 1 -1.40 19.07 16.59
N SER A 2 -0.92 19.88 15.63
CA SER A 2 -1.75 20.41 14.55
C SER A 2 -2.01 19.34 13.52
N LYS A 3 -3.26 19.24 13.05
CA LYS A 3 -3.60 18.37 11.93
C LYS A 3 -2.93 18.87 10.66
N GLY A 4 -2.23 18.00 9.92
CA GLY A 4 -1.77 18.31 8.58
C GLY A 4 -2.94 18.60 7.63
N GLN A 5 -2.72 19.42 6.60
CA GLN A 5 -3.78 19.75 5.64
C GLN A 5 -4.11 18.50 4.80
N ASP A 6 -3.26 18.16 3.84
CA ASP A 6 -3.45 17.02 2.96
C ASP A 6 -2.13 16.26 2.78
N ARG A 7 -2.23 14.95 2.48
CA ARG A 7 -1.07 14.18 2.05
C ARG A 7 -0.62 14.66 0.68
N LYS A 8 0.63 15.11 0.59
CA LYS A 8 1.22 15.59 -0.66
C LYS A 8 2.22 14.58 -1.19
N ILE A 9 2.23 14.43 -2.53
CA ILE A 9 3.30 13.70 -3.20
C ILE A 9 4.56 14.56 -3.16
N ILE A 10 5.66 13.93 -2.77
CA ILE A 10 6.98 14.57 -2.76
C ILE A 10 7.63 14.30 -4.10
N GLU A 11 7.97 15.33 -4.84
CA GLU A 11 8.69 15.23 -6.10
C GLU A 11 10.16 15.59 -5.90
N ILE A 12 11.04 14.63 -6.19
CA ILE A 12 12.49 14.83 -6.21
C ILE A 12 12.89 14.99 -7.67
N LYS A 13 13.39 16.17 -8.04
CA LYS A 13 13.88 16.48 -9.38
C LYS A 13 15.37 16.62 -9.38
N ARG A 14 16.02 16.03 -10.38
CA ARG A 14 17.40 16.24 -10.78
C ARG A 14 17.46 16.39 -12.29
N ASP A 15 18.61 16.78 -12.83
CA ASP A 15 18.77 17.10 -14.25
C ASP A 15 18.40 15.94 -15.18
N ASP A 16 18.60 14.71 -14.73
CA ASP A 16 18.44 13.46 -15.50
C ASP A 16 17.25 12.62 -15.05
N PHE A 17 16.57 12.93 -13.92
CA PHE A 17 15.43 12.18 -13.46
C PHE A 17 14.44 12.96 -12.57
N SER A 18 13.20 12.53 -12.56
CA SER A 18 12.18 12.95 -11.61
C SER A 18 11.59 11.71 -10.95
N LEU A 19 11.41 11.78 -9.63
CA LEU A 19 10.85 10.70 -8.81
C LEU A 19 9.72 11.26 -7.93
N LYS A 20 8.51 10.72 -8.09
CA LYS A 20 7.33 11.07 -7.30
C LYS A 20 7.11 10.04 -6.21
N ILE A 21 7.18 10.47 -4.96
CA ILE A 21 7.08 9.63 -3.77
C ILE A 21 5.76 9.90 -3.05
N LEU A 22 5.02 8.84 -2.76
CA LEU A 22 3.89 8.90 -1.85
C LEU A 22 4.37 8.58 -0.42
N PRO A 23 4.46 9.58 0.48
CA PRO A 23 4.85 9.33 1.86
C PRO A 23 3.68 8.75 2.65
N LEU A 24 3.98 7.78 3.50
CA LEU A 24 3.04 7.13 4.43
C LEU A 24 3.68 7.09 5.81
N ILE A 25 3.02 7.70 6.77
CA ILE A 25 3.53 7.76 8.14
C ILE A 25 2.87 6.69 8.99
N CYS A 26 3.70 5.79 9.52
CA CYS A 26 3.32 4.77 10.49
C CYS A 26 2.06 4.02 10.07
N TYR A 27 0.99 4.14 10.83
CA TYR A 27 -0.27 3.41 10.68
C TYR A 27 -1.09 3.80 9.43
N GLU A 28 -0.71 4.83 8.70
CA GLU A 28 -1.36 5.18 7.44
C GLU A 28 -1.33 4.04 6.41
N ILE A 29 -0.34 3.14 6.52
CA ILE A 29 -0.17 1.99 5.63
C ILE A 29 -1.30 0.97 5.71
N ILE A 30 -2.07 0.92 6.80
CA ILE A 30 -3.12 -0.09 6.98
C ILE A 30 -4.39 0.18 6.15
N TYR A 31 -4.62 1.41 5.72
CA TYR A 31 -5.87 1.80 5.07
C TYR A 31 -5.91 1.39 3.60
N SER A 32 -6.57 0.25 3.33
CA SER A 32 -6.84 -0.22 1.97
C SER A 32 -7.74 0.73 1.19
N GLY A 33 -7.42 0.96 -0.09
CA GLY A 33 -8.23 1.78 -0.99
C GLY A 33 -8.27 3.29 -0.69
N LYS A 34 -7.62 3.75 0.40
CA LYS A 34 -7.59 5.17 0.79
C LYS A 34 -6.24 5.85 0.56
N ILE A 35 -5.26 5.09 0.16
CA ILE A 35 -3.88 5.57 -0.05
C ILE A 35 -3.73 6.25 -1.40
N PHE A 36 -4.55 5.85 -2.38
CA PHE A 36 -4.43 6.31 -3.74
C PHE A 36 -4.80 7.79 -3.87
N GLN A 37 -3.88 8.54 -4.42
CA GLN A 37 -4.02 9.96 -4.72
C GLN A 37 -4.58 10.14 -6.13
N LYS A 38 -5.17 11.31 -6.39
CA LYS A 38 -5.53 11.73 -7.75
C LYS A 38 -4.29 11.85 -8.65
N GLU A 39 -3.16 12.21 -8.05
CA GLU A 39 -1.89 12.32 -8.74
C GLU A 39 -1.15 10.98 -8.79
N SER A 40 -0.48 10.73 -9.92
CA SER A 40 0.37 9.56 -10.08
C SER A 40 1.65 9.67 -9.26
N PHE A 41 2.11 8.57 -8.67
CA PHE A 41 3.39 8.46 -7.99
C PHE A 41 4.18 7.26 -8.50
N ASP A 42 5.49 7.24 -8.27
CA ASP A 42 6.39 6.19 -8.74
C ASP A 42 6.58 5.09 -7.70
N LEU A 43 6.68 5.46 -6.43
CA LEU A 43 6.84 4.53 -5.30
C LEU A 43 6.24 5.10 -4.02
N MET A 44 6.07 4.24 -3.03
CA MET A 44 5.65 4.59 -1.66
C MET A 44 6.85 4.51 -0.72
N VAL A 45 6.91 5.43 0.24
CA VAL A 45 7.84 5.37 1.37
C VAL A 45 7.02 5.35 2.66
N ASN A 46 7.15 4.28 3.44
CA ASN A 46 6.53 4.16 4.75
C ASN A 46 7.59 4.27 5.85
N ILE A 47 7.41 5.24 6.72
CA ILE A 47 8.27 5.44 7.91
C ILE A 47 7.44 5.11 9.13
N SER A 48 7.92 4.20 9.98
CA SER A 48 7.15 3.66 11.10
C SER A 48 7.98 3.48 12.37
N GLU A 49 7.31 3.65 13.51
CA GLU A 49 7.78 3.22 14.82
C GLU A 49 6.92 2.02 15.26
N ASP A 50 7.49 0.82 15.19
CA ASP A 50 6.78 -0.41 15.53
C ASP A 50 7.00 -0.85 17.00
N GLY A 51 7.82 -0.13 17.75
CA GLY A 51 8.07 -0.39 19.17
C GLY A 51 6.82 -0.33 20.05
N TRP A 52 5.78 0.39 19.61
CA TRP A 52 4.47 0.45 20.27
C TRP A 52 3.77 -0.91 20.37
N PHE A 53 4.07 -1.84 19.48
CA PHE A 53 3.49 -3.19 19.49
C PHE A 53 4.16 -4.13 20.50
N GLY A 54 5.31 -3.73 21.07
CA GLY A 54 6.08 -4.57 21.98
C GLY A 54 6.47 -5.92 21.34
N ARG A 55 6.66 -6.93 22.18
CA ARG A 55 6.98 -8.31 21.76
C ARG A 55 5.72 -9.09 21.34
N SER A 56 4.99 -8.58 20.37
CA SER A 56 3.74 -9.17 19.87
C SER A 56 3.83 -9.55 18.39
N ILE A 57 2.74 -10.06 17.85
CA ILE A 57 2.58 -10.28 16.38
C ILE A 57 2.44 -8.95 15.61
N GLY A 58 2.19 -7.84 16.30
CA GLY A 58 1.88 -6.53 15.74
C GLY A 58 2.85 -6.05 14.66
N PRO A 59 4.18 -6.05 14.87
CA PRO A 59 5.14 -5.63 13.84
C PRO A 59 5.04 -6.44 12.56
N LYS A 60 4.80 -7.77 12.66
CA LYS A 60 4.63 -8.64 11.49
C LYS A 60 3.33 -8.36 10.76
N GLN A 61 2.22 -8.13 11.49
CA GLN A 61 0.93 -7.75 10.90
C GLN A 61 1.02 -6.39 10.23
N HIS A 62 1.65 -5.42 10.88
CA HIS A 62 1.86 -4.09 10.31
C HIS A 62 2.71 -4.14 9.04
N PHE A 63 3.75 -4.96 9.01
CA PHE A 63 4.53 -5.21 7.80
C PHE A 63 3.72 -5.89 6.70
N ALA A 64 2.84 -6.84 7.01
CA ALA A 64 1.97 -7.49 6.03
C ALA A 64 1.08 -6.46 5.29
N HIS A 65 0.58 -5.41 5.97
CA HIS A 65 -0.13 -4.33 5.31
C HIS A 65 0.72 -3.59 4.28
N SER A 66 2.02 -3.46 4.51
CA SER A 66 2.95 -2.89 3.53
C SER A 66 3.00 -3.70 2.24
N ILE A 67 3.03 -5.03 2.36
CA ILE A 67 2.99 -5.95 1.21
C ILE A 67 1.67 -5.76 0.43
N PHE A 68 0.53 -5.73 1.13
CA PHE A 68 -0.76 -5.52 0.48
C PHE A 68 -0.84 -4.18 -0.25
N ARG A 69 -0.32 -3.09 0.33
CA ARG A 69 -0.32 -1.78 -0.34
C ARG A 69 0.52 -1.78 -1.60
N SER A 70 1.64 -2.49 -1.60
CA SER A 70 2.48 -2.64 -2.79
C SER A 70 1.71 -3.32 -3.93
N VAL A 71 1.05 -4.45 -3.63
CA VAL A 71 0.22 -5.20 -4.60
C VAL A 71 -0.97 -4.36 -5.07
N GLU A 72 -1.71 -3.74 -4.17
CA GLU A 72 -2.88 -2.93 -4.51
C GLU A 72 -2.55 -1.77 -5.45
N SER A 73 -1.42 -1.09 -5.18
CA SER A 73 -1.00 0.06 -5.99
C SER A 73 -0.27 -0.33 -7.28
N GLY A 74 0.31 -1.53 -7.33
CA GLY A 74 1.24 -1.90 -8.39
C GLY A 74 2.54 -1.08 -8.34
N LYS A 75 2.98 -0.67 -7.14
CA LYS A 75 4.14 0.19 -6.93
C LYS A 75 5.09 -0.42 -5.91
N TYR A 76 6.38 -0.07 -6.04
CA TYR A 76 7.35 -0.36 -4.99
C TYR A 76 6.98 0.33 -3.69
N LEU A 77 7.25 -0.35 -2.59
CA LEU A 77 7.18 0.23 -1.25
C LEU A 77 8.53 0.06 -0.57
N LEU A 78 9.05 1.17 -0.10
CA LEU A 78 10.25 1.24 0.73
C LEU A 78 9.78 1.50 2.16
N ARG A 79 10.07 0.56 3.06
CA ARG A 79 9.69 0.66 4.46
C ARG A 79 10.93 0.81 5.33
N SER A 80 10.93 1.85 6.13
CA SER A 80 11.85 2.05 7.25
C SER A 80 11.06 1.96 8.54
N ALA A 81 11.40 1.02 9.42
CA ALA A 81 10.70 0.82 10.67
C ALA A 81 11.70 0.72 11.82
N ASN A 82 11.54 1.59 12.82
CA ASN A 82 12.24 1.43 14.08
C ASN A 82 11.54 0.36 14.91
N ASN A 83 12.30 -0.57 15.50
CA ASN A 83 11.78 -1.74 16.22
C ASN A 83 10.75 -2.55 15.40
N GLY A 84 10.94 -2.65 14.09
CA GLY A 84 10.07 -3.36 13.18
C GLY A 84 10.83 -3.98 12.02
N ILE A 85 10.12 -4.37 10.96
CA ILE A 85 10.72 -4.92 9.75
C ILE A 85 10.89 -3.80 8.74
N ALA A 86 12.13 -3.46 8.39
CA ALA A 86 12.43 -2.60 7.26
C ALA A 86 12.56 -3.44 5.99
N ALA A 87 12.02 -2.97 4.86
CA ALA A 87 12.01 -3.78 3.65
C ALA A 87 11.83 -2.97 2.36
N ILE A 88 12.25 -3.58 1.25
CA ILE A 88 11.88 -3.22 -0.10
C ILE A 88 10.88 -4.26 -0.60
N VAL A 89 9.67 -3.83 -0.89
CA VAL A 89 8.59 -4.67 -1.43
C VAL A 89 8.30 -4.25 -2.86
N ASN A 90 8.36 -5.20 -3.78
CA ASN A 90 8.08 -4.91 -5.19
C ASN A 90 6.57 -4.89 -5.50
N PRO A 91 6.16 -4.43 -6.69
CA PRO A 91 4.74 -4.33 -7.08
C PRO A 91 3.95 -5.65 -7.08
N LEU A 92 4.62 -6.79 -7.04
CA LEU A 92 4.01 -8.12 -6.94
C LEU A 92 3.89 -8.63 -5.50
N GLY A 93 4.28 -7.80 -4.51
CA GLY A 93 4.28 -8.18 -3.10
C GLY A 93 5.48 -9.02 -2.66
N ILE A 94 6.48 -9.18 -3.52
CA ILE A 94 7.70 -9.92 -3.18
C ILE A 94 8.63 -9.00 -2.37
N VAL A 95 9.08 -9.48 -1.23
CA VAL A 95 10.08 -8.81 -0.40
C VAL A 95 11.46 -9.08 -1.01
N GLU A 96 12.03 -8.08 -1.68
CA GLU A 96 13.32 -8.22 -2.36
C GLU A 96 14.50 -8.14 -1.38
N GLN A 97 14.40 -7.27 -0.38
CA GLN A 97 15.38 -7.09 0.68
C GLN A 97 14.67 -6.74 1.98
N LYS A 98 15.22 -7.16 3.11
CA LYS A 98 14.70 -6.81 4.43
C LYS A 98 15.79 -6.76 5.49
N VAL A 99 15.53 -5.97 6.55
CA VAL A 99 16.16 -6.07 7.86
C VAL A 99 15.10 -6.62 8.81
N GLU A 100 15.42 -7.69 9.49
CA GLU A 100 14.47 -8.38 10.37
C GLU A 100 14.16 -7.59 11.64
N TYR A 101 13.05 -7.97 12.27
CA TYR A 101 12.69 -7.44 13.59
C TYR A 101 13.81 -7.73 14.61
N GLY A 102 14.26 -6.67 15.27
CA GLY A 102 15.33 -6.75 16.27
C GLY A 102 16.75 -6.60 15.71
N ASP A 103 16.90 -6.59 14.40
CA ASP A 103 18.19 -6.36 13.75
C ASP A 103 18.39 -4.89 13.40
N SER A 104 19.64 -4.50 13.27
CA SER A 104 20.05 -3.18 12.76
C SER A 104 20.74 -3.35 11.41
N GLY A 105 20.40 -2.49 10.46
CA GLY A 105 21.00 -2.57 9.14
C GLY A 105 20.48 -1.50 8.19
N TYR A 106 20.94 -1.59 6.95
CA TYR A 106 20.47 -0.76 5.85
C TYR A 106 20.23 -1.61 4.61
N ILE A 107 19.39 -1.13 3.74
CA ILE A 107 19.11 -1.72 2.44
C ILE A 107 19.07 -0.63 1.38
N ASP A 108 19.66 -0.92 0.22
CA ASP A 108 19.80 0.01 -0.89
C ASP A 108 18.76 -0.29 -1.97
N PHE A 109 17.98 0.72 -2.33
CA PHE A 109 17.07 0.66 -3.44
C PHE A 109 17.72 1.27 -4.70
N LYS A 110 17.94 0.44 -5.71
CA LYS A 110 18.65 0.88 -6.92
C LYS A 110 17.73 1.27 -8.07
N LYS A 111 16.64 0.56 -8.28
CA LYS A 111 15.76 0.79 -9.43
C LYS A 111 14.36 0.26 -9.22
N ALA A 112 13.34 1.09 -9.50
CA ALA A 112 11.95 0.67 -9.57
C ALA A 112 11.62 0.07 -10.95
N LYS A 113 11.08 -1.14 -10.96
CA LYS A 113 10.38 -1.66 -12.14
C LYS A 113 8.98 -1.07 -12.15
N LYS A 114 8.60 -0.40 -13.22
CA LYS A 114 7.22 0.12 -13.39
C LYS A 114 6.35 -0.99 -13.96
N ILE A 115 5.24 -1.28 -13.31
CA ILE A 115 4.16 -2.10 -13.87
C ILE A 115 2.92 -1.24 -14.10
N GLN A 116 1.99 -1.75 -14.91
CA GLN A 116 0.72 -1.06 -15.13
C GLN A 116 -0.07 -0.92 -13.81
N PRO A 117 -0.77 0.22 -13.62
CA PRO A 117 -1.63 0.38 -12.45
C PRO A 117 -2.65 -0.74 -12.36
N THR A 118 -2.84 -1.28 -11.16
CA THR A 118 -3.83 -2.34 -10.94
C THR A 118 -5.26 -1.81 -11.09
N LEU A 119 -6.21 -2.69 -11.35
CA LEU A 119 -7.63 -2.32 -11.35
C LEU A 119 -8.04 -1.76 -9.99
N PHE A 120 -7.51 -2.35 -8.91
CA PHE A 120 -7.79 -1.88 -7.57
C PHE A 120 -7.26 -0.47 -7.31
N SER A 121 -6.08 -0.10 -7.85
CA SER A 121 -5.56 1.26 -7.74
C SER A 121 -6.43 2.31 -8.45
N LYS A 122 -7.17 1.90 -9.51
CA LYS A 122 -8.07 2.78 -10.26
C LYS A 122 -9.43 2.93 -9.61
N TYR A 123 -10.00 1.83 -9.12
CA TYR A 123 -11.40 1.77 -8.70
C TYR A 123 -11.58 1.58 -7.19
N GLY A 124 -10.52 1.10 -6.48
CA GLY A 124 -10.56 0.86 -5.04
C GLY A 124 -11.72 -0.06 -4.66
N ASN A 125 -12.37 0.24 -3.54
CA ASN A 125 -13.49 -0.53 -3.01
C ASN A 125 -14.77 -0.48 -3.87
N LYS A 126 -14.82 0.36 -4.91
CA LYS A 126 -15.97 0.39 -5.84
C LYS A 126 -16.15 -0.96 -6.54
N ILE A 127 -15.05 -1.69 -6.82
CA ILE A 127 -15.11 -3.04 -7.39
C ILE A 127 -15.94 -3.96 -6.51
N PHE A 128 -15.66 -3.97 -5.21
CA PHE A 128 -16.38 -4.80 -4.25
C PHE A 128 -17.86 -4.44 -4.17
N ILE A 129 -18.20 -3.15 -4.12
CA ILE A 129 -19.59 -2.66 -4.12
C ILE A 129 -20.31 -3.11 -5.39
N THR A 130 -19.67 -2.98 -6.56
CA THR A 130 -20.24 -3.42 -7.84
C THR A 130 -20.52 -4.91 -7.84
N LEU A 131 -19.61 -5.74 -7.34
CA LEU A 131 -19.80 -7.19 -7.24
C LEU A 131 -20.97 -7.56 -6.31
N ILE A 132 -21.12 -6.88 -5.17
CA ILE A 132 -22.27 -7.08 -4.27
C ILE A 132 -23.58 -6.73 -4.98
N LEU A 133 -23.64 -5.58 -5.66
CA LEU A 133 -24.86 -5.17 -6.37
C LEU A 133 -25.22 -6.16 -7.48
N LEU A 134 -24.25 -6.66 -8.24
CA LEU A 134 -24.48 -7.69 -9.25
C LEU A 134 -24.98 -9.00 -8.62
N TYR A 135 -24.42 -9.39 -7.48
CA TYR A 135 -24.85 -10.60 -6.77
C TYR A 135 -26.30 -10.47 -6.28
N ILE A 136 -26.65 -9.33 -5.68
CA ILE A 136 -28.02 -9.04 -5.24
C ILE A 136 -28.98 -9.06 -6.45
N PHE A 137 -28.61 -8.42 -7.54
CA PHE A 137 -29.40 -8.41 -8.78
C PHE A 137 -29.66 -9.83 -9.31
N MET A 138 -28.62 -10.69 -9.32
CA MET A 138 -28.79 -12.09 -9.72
C MET A 138 -29.78 -12.83 -8.84
N ILE A 139 -29.71 -12.67 -7.49
CA ILE A 139 -30.63 -13.33 -6.58
C ILE A 139 -32.09 -12.93 -6.90
N PHE A 140 -32.36 -11.63 -7.06
CA PHE A 140 -33.72 -11.16 -7.39
C PHE A 140 -34.19 -11.67 -8.75
N SER A 141 -33.32 -11.68 -9.76
CA SER A 141 -33.62 -12.19 -11.09
C SER A 141 -34.01 -13.69 -11.04
N PHE A 142 -33.19 -14.52 -10.36
CA PHE A 142 -33.49 -15.95 -10.23
C PHE A 142 -34.75 -16.23 -9.43
N ASN A 143 -35.04 -15.49 -8.38
CA ASN A 143 -36.27 -15.64 -7.61
C ASN A 143 -37.52 -15.28 -8.42
N ARG A 144 -37.42 -14.30 -9.31
CA ARG A 144 -38.52 -13.94 -10.21
C ARG A 144 -38.80 -15.05 -11.20
N PHE A 145 -37.79 -15.62 -11.87
CA PHE A 145 -37.95 -16.73 -12.81
C PHE A 145 -38.48 -18.04 -12.17
N LYS A 146 -38.25 -18.24 -10.88
CA LYS A 146 -38.72 -19.42 -10.15
C LYS A 146 -40.23 -19.31 -9.77
N ASN A 147 -40.77 -18.09 -9.71
CA ASN A 147 -42.16 -17.81 -9.30
C ASN A 147 -43.10 -17.54 -10.49
N GLU A 148 -42.59 -17.59 -11.73
CA GLU A 148 -43.33 -17.67 -12.98
C GLU A 148 -43.44 -19.14 -13.43
#